data_66a9a55fb9579fe4ba7964068dff9877
#
_entry.id   66a9a55fb9579fe4ba7964068dff9877
#
_cell.length_a   1.000
_cell.length_b   1.000
_cell.length_c   1.000
_cell.angle_alpha   90.00
_cell.angle_beta   90.00
_cell.angle_gamma   90.00
#
_symmetry.space_group_name_H-M   'P 1'
#
loop_
_entity.id
_entity.type
_entity.pdbx_description
1 polymer ?
#
loop_
_entity_poly.entity_id
_entity_poly.type
_entity_poly.pdbx_seq_one_letter_code
_entity_poly.pdbx_strand_id
1 'polypeptide(L)'
;MTLPYNFSPGPAMLPPEVLDQVRADLPEWHWHGVGQGASVMEVSHRGKAFEALIGEAEQDLRDLLAIPANYRVIFMQGGAWGQFAAVPMNLLRAGETADYLVSGGWSKSAVGEASKFGAVNVLASSENDGYTRVPARNEWKSTWTENGAAAPVQPGVQSPSYIYACSNETVYGNEIHSLPRNLPAPLVIDASSHFLSRPMDVSACGLIYAGAQKNIGPAGVTIIIVRDDLLDRAPKNIPSVFHYKHMADNRSLFNTPPVFAIYVTALTLKWIKAQGGLAAMERRAIARSSMLYDALDASRLFKAPVAKADRSRMNVVFDSGNADTDAAFVKFCDERGLKSLKGHRVRGGMRASLYNAMPVAGVEALVAAVREFEALRA
;
A
#
# COMPACT_ATOMS: atom_id res chain seq x y z
N MET A 1 27.75 -9.08 -11.73
CA MET A 1 27.56 -7.82 -10.97
C MET A 1 26.47 -8.05 -9.95
N THR A 2 26.75 -7.82 -8.68
CA THR A 2 25.71 -7.81 -7.62
C THR A 2 24.79 -6.61 -7.86
N LEU A 3 23.50 -6.85 -7.97
CA LEU A 3 22.49 -5.78 -8.08
C LEU A 3 22.52 -4.91 -6.83
N PRO A 4 22.36 -3.58 -6.96
CA PRO A 4 22.27 -2.68 -5.81
C PRO A 4 21.00 -2.96 -4.99
N TYR A 5 21.04 -2.67 -3.69
CA TYR A 5 19.86 -2.69 -2.85
C TYR A 5 19.05 -1.42 -3.08
N ASN A 6 17.84 -1.57 -3.61
CA ASN A 6 16.97 -0.44 -3.93
C ASN A 6 15.93 -0.21 -2.82
N PHE A 7 16.11 0.86 -2.04
CA PHE A 7 15.20 1.27 -0.97
C PHE A 7 14.09 2.22 -1.44
N SER A 8 13.78 2.22 -2.74
CA SER A 8 12.75 3.09 -3.32
C SER A 8 11.37 2.86 -2.67
N PRO A 9 10.61 3.93 -2.44
CA PRO A 9 9.24 3.84 -1.91
C PRO A 9 8.19 3.35 -2.91
N GLY A 10 8.60 3.17 -4.16
CA GLY A 10 7.82 2.69 -5.29
C GLY A 10 8.12 3.49 -6.58
N PRO A 11 8.32 2.80 -7.73
CA PRO A 11 8.42 1.35 -7.86
C PRO A 11 9.56 0.76 -7.00
N ALA A 12 9.27 -0.37 -6.37
CA ALA A 12 10.18 -1.04 -5.44
C ALA A 12 10.94 -2.21 -6.09
N MET A 13 11.82 -2.85 -5.32
CA MET A 13 12.44 -4.10 -5.74
C MET A 13 11.40 -5.17 -6.02
N LEU A 14 11.66 -5.99 -7.03
CA LEU A 14 10.97 -7.27 -7.26
C LEU A 14 11.87 -8.42 -6.80
N PRO A 15 11.30 -9.57 -6.41
CA PRO A 15 12.08 -10.76 -6.10
C PRO A 15 12.95 -11.17 -7.32
N PRO A 16 14.22 -11.56 -7.12
CA PRO A 16 15.07 -12.03 -8.21
C PRO A 16 14.44 -13.17 -9.02
N GLU A 17 13.78 -14.10 -8.34
CA GLU A 17 13.11 -15.25 -8.96
C GLU A 17 11.98 -14.81 -9.90
N VAL A 18 11.25 -13.74 -9.53
CA VAL A 18 10.23 -13.15 -10.39
C VAL A 18 10.86 -12.48 -11.60
N LEU A 19 11.97 -11.75 -11.43
CA LEU A 19 12.68 -11.11 -12.54
C LEU A 19 13.27 -12.14 -13.50
N ASP A 20 13.78 -13.27 -13.00
CA ASP A 20 14.32 -14.34 -13.81
C ASP A 20 13.21 -15.02 -14.64
N GLN A 21 12.04 -15.26 -14.03
CA GLN A 21 10.89 -15.80 -14.75
C GLN A 21 10.41 -14.82 -15.83
N VAL A 22 10.29 -13.53 -15.50
CA VAL A 22 9.93 -12.48 -16.48
C VAL A 22 10.90 -12.48 -17.66
N ARG A 23 12.22 -12.60 -17.42
CA ARG A 23 13.22 -12.65 -18.48
C ARG A 23 13.03 -13.86 -19.37
N ALA A 24 12.71 -15.03 -18.79
CA ALA A 24 12.47 -16.26 -19.54
C ALA A 24 11.22 -16.17 -20.42
N ASP A 25 10.16 -15.50 -19.93
CA ASP A 25 8.86 -15.41 -20.60
C ASP A 25 8.75 -14.24 -21.60
N LEU A 26 9.73 -13.31 -21.61
CA LEU A 26 9.69 -12.16 -22.53
C LEU A 26 9.70 -12.54 -24.02
N PRO A 27 10.53 -13.52 -24.50
CA PRO A 27 10.48 -13.91 -25.91
C PRO A 27 9.22 -14.66 -26.30
N GLU A 28 8.80 -15.59 -25.45
CA GLU A 28 7.64 -16.45 -25.67
C GLU A 28 7.04 -16.89 -24.35
N TRP A 29 5.76 -16.59 -24.15
CA TRP A 29 5.08 -16.87 -22.90
C TRP A 29 4.04 -17.97 -23.03
N HIS A 30 4.05 -18.89 -22.05
CA HIS A 30 3.06 -19.93 -21.86
C HIS A 30 2.56 -19.93 -20.42
N TRP A 31 1.24 -20.09 -20.25
CA TRP A 31 0.63 -20.28 -18.95
C TRP A 31 -0.01 -21.66 -18.90
N HIS A 32 0.55 -22.56 -18.05
CA HIS A 32 0.17 -23.96 -17.99
C HIS A 32 0.15 -24.67 -19.36
N GLY A 33 1.12 -24.41 -20.19
CA GLY A 33 1.21 -25.00 -21.53
C GLY A 33 0.28 -24.38 -22.57
N VAL A 34 -0.50 -23.36 -22.19
CA VAL A 34 -1.33 -22.59 -23.12
C VAL A 34 -0.57 -21.31 -23.49
N GLY A 35 -0.17 -21.20 -24.73
CA GLY A 35 0.56 -20.03 -25.25
C GLY A 35 0.21 -19.81 -26.73
N GLN A 36 0.67 -18.70 -27.28
CA GLN A 36 0.41 -18.31 -28.67
C GLN A 36 1.70 -18.11 -29.47
N GLY A 37 2.86 -18.52 -28.94
CA GLY A 37 4.16 -18.24 -29.55
C GLY A 37 4.49 -16.74 -29.55
N ALA A 38 3.99 -15.98 -28.58
CA ALA A 38 4.15 -14.54 -28.46
C ALA A 38 4.66 -14.16 -27.08
N SER A 39 5.31 -13.01 -26.97
CA SER A 39 5.72 -12.41 -25.71
C SER A 39 4.52 -12.17 -24.81
N VAL A 40 4.71 -12.27 -23.49
CA VAL A 40 3.69 -11.86 -22.51
C VAL A 40 3.21 -10.41 -22.68
N MET A 41 4.01 -9.55 -23.30
CA MET A 41 3.65 -8.16 -23.62
C MET A 41 2.70 -8.03 -24.81
N GLU A 42 2.59 -9.07 -25.66
CA GLU A 42 1.79 -9.07 -26.89
C GLU A 42 0.52 -9.91 -26.75
N VAL A 43 0.33 -10.57 -25.60
CA VAL A 43 -0.81 -11.48 -25.38
C VAL A 43 -2.10 -10.68 -25.21
N SER A 44 -3.15 -11.11 -25.93
CA SER A 44 -4.47 -10.56 -25.77
C SER A 44 -5.06 -10.87 -24.39
N HIS A 45 -5.59 -9.86 -23.71
CA HIS A 45 -6.30 -10.02 -22.43
C HIS A 45 -7.59 -10.88 -22.55
N ARG A 46 -8.06 -11.15 -23.77
CA ARG A 46 -9.19 -12.04 -24.07
C ARG A 46 -8.74 -13.46 -24.46
N GLY A 47 -7.45 -13.72 -24.40
CA GLY A 47 -6.90 -15.04 -24.66
C GLY A 47 -7.02 -15.95 -23.45
N LYS A 48 -7.25 -17.25 -23.65
CA LYS A 48 -7.43 -18.26 -22.59
C LYS A 48 -6.28 -18.29 -21.58
N ALA A 49 -5.04 -18.07 -22.04
CA ALA A 49 -3.88 -18.04 -21.16
C ALA A 49 -3.94 -16.87 -20.16
N PHE A 50 -4.34 -15.68 -20.63
CA PHE A 50 -4.48 -14.53 -19.74
C PHE A 50 -5.70 -14.63 -18.84
N GLU A 51 -6.82 -15.16 -19.33
CA GLU A 51 -8.00 -15.42 -18.48
C GLU A 51 -7.66 -16.40 -17.34
N ALA A 52 -6.86 -17.43 -17.62
CA ALA A 52 -6.39 -18.36 -16.59
C ALA A 52 -5.45 -17.65 -15.61
N LEU A 53 -4.50 -16.87 -16.08
CA LEU A 53 -3.56 -16.10 -15.25
C LEU A 53 -4.28 -15.17 -14.27
N ILE A 54 -5.21 -14.35 -14.75
CA ILE A 54 -5.92 -13.38 -13.90
C ILE A 54 -6.86 -14.08 -12.90
N GLY A 55 -7.46 -15.20 -13.30
CA GLY A 55 -8.25 -16.03 -12.40
C GLY A 55 -7.42 -16.65 -11.28
N GLU A 56 -6.22 -17.14 -11.58
CA GLU A 56 -5.28 -17.64 -10.57
C GLU A 56 -4.75 -16.54 -9.68
N ALA A 57 -4.44 -15.37 -10.24
CA ALA A 57 -4.02 -14.21 -9.43
C ALA A 57 -5.11 -13.79 -8.43
N GLU A 58 -6.39 -13.80 -8.85
CA GLU A 58 -7.51 -13.59 -7.93
C GLU A 58 -7.56 -14.68 -6.85
N GLN A 59 -7.43 -15.96 -7.23
CA GLN A 59 -7.46 -17.06 -6.26
C GLN A 59 -6.29 -16.98 -5.28
N ASP A 60 -5.08 -16.66 -5.74
CA ASP A 60 -3.91 -16.48 -4.89
C ASP A 60 -4.12 -15.33 -3.87
N LEU A 61 -4.75 -14.23 -4.27
CA LEU A 61 -5.14 -13.15 -3.36
C LEU A 61 -6.17 -13.63 -2.33
N ARG A 62 -7.19 -14.39 -2.77
CA ARG A 62 -8.19 -14.96 -1.87
C ARG A 62 -7.58 -15.89 -0.84
N ASP A 63 -6.66 -16.75 -1.26
CA ASP A 63 -5.96 -17.68 -0.38
C ASP A 63 -5.08 -16.95 0.64
N LEU A 64 -4.28 -15.98 0.17
CA LEU A 64 -3.33 -15.26 1.01
C LEU A 64 -4.02 -14.39 2.08
N LEU A 65 -5.13 -13.74 1.73
CA LEU A 65 -5.84 -12.81 2.61
C LEU A 65 -7.09 -13.41 3.24
N ALA A 66 -7.42 -14.69 2.97
CA ALA A 66 -8.67 -15.33 3.38
C ALA A 66 -9.90 -14.45 3.02
N ILE A 67 -9.96 -13.96 1.77
CA ILE A 67 -11.01 -13.04 1.31
C ILE A 67 -12.37 -13.76 1.33
N PRO A 68 -13.37 -13.24 2.08
CA PRO A 68 -14.70 -13.87 2.11
C PRO A 68 -15.37 -13.87 0.74
N ALA A 69 -16.29 -14.84 0.54
CA ALA A 69 -16.97 -15.02 -0.75
C ALA A 69 -17.83 -13.81 -1.20
N ASN A 70 -18.29 -13.00 -0.22
CA ASN A 70 -19.07 -11.79 -0.46
C ASN A 70 -18.21 -10.54 -0.75
N TYR A 71 -16.98 -10.74 -1.26
CA TYR A 71 -16.11 -9.69 -1.76
C TYR A 71 -15.70 -9.95 -3.20
N ARG A 72 -15.58 -8.88 -3.99
CA ARG A 72 -15.00 -8.90 -5.33
C ARG A 72 -13.56 -8.44 -5.28
N VAL A 73 -12.73 -9.11 -6.07
CA VAL A 73 -11.35 -8.68 -6.35
C VAL A 73 -11.32 -8.09 -7.74
N ILE A 74 -10.83 -6.87 -7.86
CA ILE A 74 -10.81 -6.12 -9.12
C ILE A 74 -9.39 -5.67 -9.41
N PHE A 75 -8.95 -5.83 -10.64
CA PHE A 75 -7.68 -5.33 -11.16
C PHE A 75 -7.96 -4.09 -12.00
N MET A 76 -7.51 -2.92 -11.54
CA MET A 76 -7.74 -1.64 -12.20
C MET A 76 -6.41 -0.94 -12.52
N GLN A 77 -6.52 0.20 -13.19
CA GLN A 77 -5.42 1.13 -13.46
C GLN A 77 -5.53 2.37 -12.58
N GLY A 78 -4.53 3.25 -12.60
CA GLY A 78 -4.56 4.56 -11.95
C GLY A 78 -3.88 4.66 -10.59
N GLY A 79 -3.45 3.54 -9.98
CA GLY A 79 -2.79 3.55 -8.67
C GLY A 79 -3.70 4.11 -7.57
N ALA A 80 -3.09 4.50 -6.45
CA ALA A 80 -3.82 5.12 -5.33
C ALA A 80 -4.49 6.45 -5.73
N TRP A 81 -3.88 7.24 -6.60
CA TRP A 81 -4.49 8.48 -7.11
C TRP A 81 -5.81 8.23 -7.84
N GLY A 82 -5.85 7.19 -8.68
CA GLY A 82 -7.09 6.77 -9.30
C GLY A 82 -8.15 6.36 -8.28
N GLN A 83 -7.73 5.71 -7.17
CA GLN A 83 -8.64 5.30 -6.11
C GLN A 83 -9.09 6.45 -5.21
N PHE A 84 -8.28 7.50 -5.01
CA PHE A 84 -8.72 8.71 -4.31
C PHE A 84 -9.96 9.35 -4.97
N ALA A 85 -10.08 9.23 -6.29
CA ALA A 85 -11.27 9.65 -7.04
C ALA A 85 -12.33 8.55 -7.12
N ALA A 86 -11.95 7.30 -7.42
CA ALA A 86 -12.90 6.20 -7.64
C ALA A 86 -13.70 5.86 -6.36
N VAL A 87 -13.07 5.89 -5.19
CA VAL A 87 -13.75 5.62 -3.91
C VAL A 87 -14.94 6.57 -3.70
N PRO A 88 -14.77 7.90 -3.69
CA PRO A 88 -15.92 8.79 -3.53
C PRO A 88 -16.91 8.71 -4.71
N MET A 89 -16.47 8.50 -5.94
CA MET A 89 -17.38 8.29 -7.07
C MET A 89 -18.33 7.11 -6.85
N ASN A 90 -17.85 6.01 -6.25
CA ASN A 90 -18.65 4.80 -6.05
C ASN A 90 -19.40 4.79 -4.71
N LEU A 91 -18.89 5.42 -3.67
CA LEU A 91 -19.38 5.22 -2.31
C LEU A 91 -20.00 6.46 -1.68
N LEU A 92 -19.61 7.68 -2.07
CA LEU A 92 -20.13 8.91 -1.49
C LEU A 92 -21.47 9.26 -2.13
N ARG A 93 -22.55 9.12 -1.35
CA ARG A 93 -23.91 9.40 -1.83
C ARG A 93 -24.22 10.90 -1.74
N ALA A 94 -25.09 11.34 -2.62
CA ALA A 94 -25.54 12.73 -2.61
C ALA A 94 -26.17 13.12 -1.24
N GLY A 95 -25.68 14.23 -0.68
CA GLY A 95 -26.14 14.72 0.63
C GLY A 95 -25.54 14.03 1.85
N GLU A 96 -24.73 12.97 1.66
CA GLU A 96 -23.98 12.31 2.75
C GLU A 96 -22.55 12.87 2.87
N THR A 97 -21.87 12.51 3.95
CA THR A 97 -20.46 12.83 4.19
C THR A 97 -19.58 11.60 4.08
N ALA A 98 -18.29 11.80 3.89
CA ALA A 98 -17.28 10.76 4.08
C ALA A 98 -16.31 11.22 5.19
N ASP A 99 -15.94 10.30 6.07
CA ASP A 99 -15.08 10.59 7.21
C ASP A 99 -13.65 10.09 6.95
N TYR A 100 -12.66 10.93 7.24
CA TYR A 100 -11.25 10.63 6.94
C TYR A 100 -10.36 10.75 8.18
N LEU A 101 -9.55 9.69 8.41
CA LEU A 101 -8.44 9.74 9.36
C LEU A 101 -7.18 10.21 8.64
N VAL A 102 -6.62 11.35 9.05
CA VAL A 102 -5.47 11.98 8.39
C VAL A 102 -4.22 11.77 9.23
N SER A 103 -3.45 10.76 8.89
CA SER A 103 -2.19 10.41 9.57
C SER A 103 -0.94 10.73 8.74
N GLY A 104 -1.11 11.32 7.54
CA GLY A 104 0.01 11.66 6.67
C GLY A 104 -0.38 12.30 5.36
N GLY A 105 0.57 12.35 4.43
CA GLY A 105 0.41 13.03 3.15
C GLY A 105 -0.56 12.34 2.20
N TRP A 106 -0.63 11.01 2.24
CA TRP A 106 -1.52 10.26 1.34
C TRP A 106 -2.97 10.37 1.79
N SER A 107 -3.24 10.23 3.08
CA SER A 107 -4.58 10.45 3.62
C SER A 107 -5.04 11.90 3.41
N LYS A 108 -4.15 12.89 3.56
CA LYS A 108 -4.45 14.30 3.23
C LYS A 108 -4.78 14.50 1.75
N SER A 109 -4.03 13.86 0.84
CA SER A 109 -4.31 13.91 -0.59
C SER A 109 -5.65 13.27 -0.94
N ALA A 110 -5.99 12.17 -0.29
CA ALA A 110 -7.29 11.51 -0.46
C ALA A 110 -8.47 12.42 -0.03
N VAL A 111 -8.33 13.19 1.07
CA VAL A 111 -9.31 14.23 1.46
C VAL A 111 -9.49 15.24 0.34
N GLY A 112 -8.36 15.75 -0.24
CA GLY A 112 -8.41 16.74 -1.31
C GLY A 112 -9.13 16.26 -2.57
N GLU A 113 -8.98 14.98 -2.94
CA GLU A 113 -9.68 14.39 -4.07
C GLU A 113 -11.16 14.13 -3.74
N ALA A 114 -11.47 13.57 -2.58
CA ALA A 114 -12.85 13.27 -2.19
C ALA A 114 -13.71 14.51 -2.05
N SER A 115 -13.14 15.63 -1.60
CA SER A 115 -13.85 16.92 -1.47
C SER A 115 -14.38 17.48 -2.80
N LYS A 116 -13.90 16.96 -3.93
CA LYS A 116 -14.43 17.31 -5.27
C LYS A 116 -15.77 16.65 -5.57
N PHE A 117 -16.13 15.60 -4.83
CA PHE A 117 -17.32 14.78 -5.06
C PHE A 117 -18.42 14.99 -4.00
N GLY A 118 -18.09 15.52 -2.84
CA GLY A 118 -19.07 15.75 -1.79
C GLY A 118 -18.44 16.25 -0.49
N ALA A 119 -19.23 16.25 0.57
CA ALA A 119 -18.80 16.70 1.88
C ALA A 119 -17.82 15.69 2.51
N VAL A 120 -16.73 16.19 3.07
CA VAL A 120 -15.71 15.39 3.76
C VAL A 120 -15.51 15.95 5.17
N ASN A 121 -15.52 15.05 6.16
CA ASN A 121 -15.17 15.36 7.53
C ASN A 121 -13.80 14.72 7.88
N VAL A 122 -12.92 15.51 8.48
CA VAL A 122 -11.65 15.00 9.03
C VAL A 122 -11.88 14.58 10.48
N LEU A 123 -11.95 13.27 10.72
CA LEU A 123 -12.16 12.69 12.04
C LEU A 123 -11.08 13.12 13.03
N ALA A 124 -9.82 12.99 12.61
CA ALA A 124 -8.65 13.42 13.36
C ALA A 124 -7.47 13.59 12.42
N SER A 125 -6.51 14.42 12.84
CA SER A 125 -5.28 14.65 12.08
C SER A 125 -4.09 14.76 13.03
N SER A 126 -2.98 14.13 12.69
CA SER A 126 -1.68 14.31 13.34
C SER A 126 -0.79 15.32 12.61
N GLU A 127 -1.34 16.18 11.77
CA GLU A 127 -0.59 17.17 11.00
C GLU A 127 0.20 18.14 11.91
N ASN A 128 -0.41 18.58 12.99
CA ASN A 128 0.24 19.48 13.96
C ASN A 128 1.41 18.81 14.70
N ASP A 129 1.45 17.48 14.72
CA ASP A 129 2.55 16.69 15.27
C ASP A 129 3.56 16.27 14.18
N GLY A 130 3.51 16.87 12.99
CA GLY A 130 4.34 16.50 11.84
C GLY A 130 4.12 15.07 11.34
N TYR A 131 2.94 14.50 11.58
CA TYR A 131 2.58 13.13 11.23
C TYR A 131 3.50 12.05 11.85
N THR A 132 4.02 12.32 13.05
CA THR A 132 4.91 11.39 13.76
C THR A 132 4.17 10.28 14.52
N ARG A 133 2.85 10.26 14.43
CA ARG A 133 1.98 9.26 15.05
C ARG A 133 0.67 9.05 14.28
N VAL A 134 -0.03 7.99 14.60
CA VAL A 134 -1.43 7.79 14.22
C VAL A 134 -2.32 8.49 15.24
N PRO A 135 -3.33 9.29 14.83
CA PRO A 135 -4.29 9.86 15.78
C PRO A 135 -5.04 8.77 16.57
N ALA A 136 -5.07 8.91 17.89
CA ALA A 136 -5.73 7.95 18.75
C ALA A 136 -7.27 8.02 18.62
N ARG A 137 -7.96 6.93 18.94
CA ARG A 137 -9.42 6.84 18.81
C ARG A 137 -10.18 7.92 19.59
N ASN A 138 -9.68 8.31 20.74
CA ASN A 138 -10.27 9.35 21.59
C ASN A 138 -10.11 10.79 21.06
N GLU A 139 -9.31 10.96 20.00
CA GLU A 139 -9.14 12.24 19.30
C GLU A 139 -10.16 12.42 18.15
N TRP A 140 -10.92 11.37 17.81
CA TRP A 140 -11.82 11.40 16.67
C TRP A 140 -13.02 12.33 16.92
N LYS A 141 -13.19 13.30 16.03
CA LYS A 141 -14.27 14.30 16.07
C LYS A 141 -15.37 13.86 15.12
N SER A 142 -16.37 13.18 15.64
CA SER A 142 -17.53 12.77 14.86
C SER A 142 -18.78 12.77 15.72
N THR A 143 -19.93 12.98 15.08
CA THR A 143 -21.24 12.94 15.72
C THR A 143 -21.64 11.54 16.19
N TRP A 144 -20.95 10.51 15.71
CA TRP A 144 -21.19 9.10 16.07
C TRP A 144 -20.16 8.53 17.06
N THR A 145 -19.21 9.35 17.55
CA THR A 145 -18.27 8.96 18.61
C THR A 145 -18.58 9.71 19.89
N GLU A 146 -18.70 8.98 21.00
CA GLU A 146 -18.79 9.55 22.32
C GLU A 146 -17.48 9.24 23.06
N ASN A 147 -16.77 10.27 23.51
CA ASN A 147 -15.46 10.13 24.17
C ASN A 147 -14.46 9.22 23.44
N GLY A 148 -14.48 9.22 22.10
CA GLY A 148 -13.60 8.39 21.26
C GLY A 148 -14.03 6.94 21.12
N ALA A 149 -15.10 6.50 21.75
CA ALA A 149 -15.71 5.18 21.52
C ALA A 149 -16.78 5.29 20.42
N ALA A 150 -16.96 4.23 19.63
CA ALA A 150 -18.07 4.16 18.69
C ALA A 150 -19.38 4.14 19.50
N ALA A 151 -20.15 5.24 19.43
CA ALA A 151 -21.50 5.29 19.96
C ALA A 151 -22.49 4.74 18.92
N PRO A 152 -23.63 4.20 19.35
CA PRO A 152 -24.74 3.99 18.44
C PRO A 152 -25.09 5.31 17.78
N VAL A 153 -25.31 5.29 16.45
CA VAL A 153 -25.76 6.50 15.73
C VAL A 153 -27.03 6.99 16.40
N GLN A 154 -26.98 8.21 16.94
CA GLN A 154 -28.15 8.78 17.59
C GLN A 154 -29.29 9.00 16.58
N PRO A 155 -30.57 8.88 16.99
CA PRO A 155 -31.68 9.18 16.11
C PRO A 155 -31.53 10.59 15.50
N GLY A 156 -31.56 10.70 14.17
CA GLY A 156 -31.39 11.96 13.44
C GLY A 156 -29.95 12.31 13.05
N VAL A 157 -28.95 11.56 13.50
CA VAL A 157 -27.57 11.70 13.05
C VAL A 157 -27.33 10.75 11.87
N GLN A 158 -26.93 11.30 10.74
CA GLN A 158 -26.63 10.51 9.54
C GLN A 158 -25.24 9.89 9.64
N SER A 159 -25.15 8.57 9.47
CA SER A 159 -23.86 7.89 9.33
C SER A 159 -23.12 8.36 8.08
N PRO A 160 -21.78 8.43 8.10
CA PRO A 160 -21.04 8.73 6.88
C PRO A 160 -21.22 7.61 5.84
N SER A 161 -21.07 7.94 4.56
CA SER A 161 -21.10 6.95 3.47
C SER A 161 -20.01 5.88 3.67
N TYR A 162 -18.84 6.32 4.15
CA TYR A 162 -17.70 5.47 4.51
C TYR A 162 -16.73 6.21 5.43
N ILE A 163 -15.82 5.44 6.04
CA ILE A 163 -14.72 5.95 6.84
C ILE A 163 -13.42 5.51 6.15
N TYR A 164 -12.52 6.45 5.90
CA TYR A 164 -11.28 6.21 5.17
C TYR A 164 -10.05 6.33 6.07
N ALA A 165 -9.06 5.44 5.85
CA ALA A 165 -7.73 5.57 6.40
C ALA A 165 -6.66 5.07 5.41
N CYS A 166 -5.50 5.74 5.37
CA CYS A 166 -4.28 5.19 4.81
C CYS A 166 -3.57 4.42 5.92
N SER A 167 -3.52 3.10 5.81
CA SER A 167 -3.04 2.26 6.91
C SER A 167 -1.53 2.18 7.03
N ASN A 168 -0.77 2.69 6.04
CA ASN A 168 0.67 2.92 6.13
C ASN A 168 1.07 4.14 5.30
N GLU A 169 1.49 5.18 5.98
CA GLU A 169 1.89 6.46 5.36
C GLU A 169 3.35 6.41 4.90
N THR A 170 3.55 6.13 3.63
CA THR A 170 4.87 5.94 3.00
C THR A 170 5.82 7.13 3.18
N VAL A 171 5.28 8.36 3.26
CA VAL A 171 6.08 9.61 3.35
C VAL A 171 6.58 9.84 4.76
N TYR A 172 5.74 9.55 5.76
CA TYR A 172 6.00 9.89 7.16
C TYR A 172 6.41 8.69 8.02
N GLY A 173 6.17 7.46 7.53
CA GLY A 173 6.66 6.23 8.16
C GLY A 173 5.84 5.77 9.36
N ASN A 174 4.58 6.17 9.48
CA ASN A 174 3.68 5.62 10.48
C ASN A 174 2.74 4.57 9.86
N GLU A 175 2.29 3.61 10.67
CA GLU A 175 1.46 2.47 10.27
C GLU A 175 0.35 2.23 11.30
N ILE A 176 -0.86 1.97 10.83
CA ILE A 176 -1.98 1.48 11.62
C ILE A 176 -1.84 -0.03 11.76
N HIS A 177 -1.31 -0.50 12.87
CA HIS A 177 -1.08 -1.93 13.11
C HIS A 177 -2.37 -2.72 13.35
N SER A 178 -3.38 -2.07 13.92
CA SER A 178 -4.70 -2.68 14.17
C SER A 178 -5.79 -1.81 13.57
N LEU A 179 -6.57 -2.39 12.65
CA LEU A 179 -7.67 -1.69 12.00
C LEU A 179 -8.77 -1.34 13.03
N PRO A 180 -9.35 -0.14 12.95
CA PRO A 180 -10.46 0.25 13.81
C PRO A 180 -11.67 -0.65 13.55
N ARG A 181 -12.37 -1.02 14.63
CA ARG A 181 -13.56 -1.87 14.59
C ARG A 181 -14.78 -1.15 15.14
N ASN A 182 -15.95 -1.75 14.99
CA ASN A 182 -17.21 -1.21 15.48
C ASN A 182 -17.49 0.18 14.94
N LEU A 183 -17.35 0.34 13.62
CA LEU A 183 -17.60 1.58 12.92
C LEU A 183 -19.05 1.61 12.40
N PRO A 184 -19.70 2.80 12.37
CA PRO A 184 -21.08 2.94 11.89
C PRO A 184 -21.19 2.87 10.36
N ALA A 185 -20.07 2.87 9.65
CA ALA A 185 -20.01 2.86 8.19
C ALA A 185 -18.87 1.97 7.70
N PRO A 186 -18.89 1.55 6.43
CA PRO A 186 -17.82 0.75 5.84
C PRO A 186 -16.46 1.43 5.95
N LEU A 187 -15.45 0.67 6.41
CA LEU A 187 -14.06 1.11 6.44
C LEU A 187 -13.44 0.94 5.06
N VAL A 188 -12.84 2.01 4.54
CA VAL A 188 -12.06 2.02 3.30
C VAL A 188 -10.59 2.19 3.66
N ILE A 189 -9.74 1.28 3.18
CA ILE A 189 -8.31 1.26 3.48
C ILE A 189 -7.46 1.40 2.23
N ASP A 190 -6.59 2.43 2.23
CA ASP A 190 -5.40 2.41 1.38
C ASP A 190 -4.32 1.57 2.06
N ALA A 191 -4.09 0.37 1.52
CA ALA A 191 -3.07 -0.55 1.99
C ALA A 191 -1.82 -0.58 1.09
N SER A 192 -1.70 0.32 0.14
CA SER A 192 -0.72 0.26 -0.96
C SER A 192 0.71 -0.05 -0.49
N SER A 193 1.18 0.54 0.61
CA SER A 193 2.57 0.39 1.02
C SER A 193 2.84 -0.71 2.04
N HIS A 194 1.82 -1.47 2.46
CA HIS A 194 2.02 -2.66 3.29
C HIS A 194 1.19 -3.88 2.82
N PHE A 195 0.49 -3.76 1.70
CA PHE A 195 -0.36 -4.84 1.19
C PHE A 195 0.44 -6.13 1.03
N LEU A 196 -0.10 -7.24 1.56
CA LEU A 196 0.54 -8.57 1.61
C LEU A 196 1.90 -8.61 2.36
N SER A 197 2.19 -7.68 3.23
CA SER A 197 3.35 -7.75 4.13
C SER A 197 3.06 -8.47 5.45
N ARG A 198 1.78 -8.65 5.76
CA ARG A 198 1.26 -9.31 6.98
C ARG A 198 -0.19 -9.76 6.78
N PRO A 199 -0.72 -10.64 7.62
CA PRO A 199 -2.15 -10.93 7.67
C PRO A 199 -2.97 -9.67 7.90
N MET A 200 -4.14 -9.59 7.26
CA MET A 200 -5.09 -8.50 7.43
C MET A 200 -6.50 -9.07 7.44
N ASP A 201 -7.33 -8.61 8.38
CA ASP A 201 -8.73 -9.00 8.45
C ASP A 201 -9.54 -8.22 7.41
N VAL A 202 -9.76 -8.84 6.26
CA VAL A 202 -10.55 -8.27 5.16
C VAL A 202 -11.99 -8.01 5.60
N SER A 203 -12.54 -8.84 6.47
CA SER A 203 -13.94 -8.73 6.93
C SER A 203 -14.22 -7.45 7.74
N ALA A 204 -13.18 -6.84 8.32
CA ALA A 204 -13.28 -5.56 9.01
C ALA A 204 -13.45 -4.36 8.06
N CYS A 205 -13.23 -4.56 6.75
CA CYS A 205 -13.22 -3.50 5.74
C CYS A 205 -14.43 -3.62 4.80
N GLY A 206 -14.96 -2.50 4.35
CA GLY A 206 -15.88 -2.47 3.22
C GLY A 206 -15.12 -2.48 1.89
N LEU A 207 -13.95 -1.81 1.86
CA LEU A 207 -13.10 -1.74 0.68
C LEU A 207 -11.63 -1.62 1.09
N ILE A 208 -10.77 -2.36 0.39
CA ILE A 208 -9.31 -2.25 0.48
C ILE A 208 -8.78 -2.01 -0.93
N TYR A 209 -7.82 -1.12 -1.08
CA TYR A 209 -7.09 -1.04 -2.34
C TYR A 209 -5.58 -0.94 -2.13
N ALA A 210 -4.82 -1.34 -3.16
CA ALA A 210 -3.38 -1.29 -3.15
C ALA A 210 -2.81 -1.13 -4.56
N GLY A 211 -1.97 -0.12 -4.76
CA GLY A 211 -1.13 -0.02 -5.95
C GLY A 211 0.01 -1.06 -5.89
N ALA A 212 0.17 -1.86 -6.95
CA ALA A 212 1.10 -2.98 -6.95
C ALA A 212 2.59 -2.58 -6.84
N GLN A 213 2.95 -1.40 -7.35
CA GLN A 213 4.34 -0.93 -7.49
C GLN A 213 5.14 -0.83 -6.19
N LYS A 214 4.52 -1.01 -5.05
CA LYS A 214 5.19 -0.96 -3.75
C LYS A 214 5.62 -2.35 -3.28
N ASN A 215 4.67 -3.24 -3.05
CA ASN A 215 4.96 -4.48 -2.34
C ASN A 215 4.67 -5.77 -3.14
N ILE A 216 3.92 -5.69 -4.23
CA ILE A 216 3.39 -6.89 -4.88
C ILE A 216 3.59 -6.96 -6.40
N GLY A 217 4.25 -5.98 -7.01
CA GLY A 217 4.43 -5.99 -8.45
C GLY A 217 5.02 -4.69 -9.01
N PRO A 218 4.96 -4.48 -10.33
CA PRO A 218 5.37 -3.25 -10.98
C PRO A 218 4.27 -2.18 -10.92
N ALA A 219 4.59 -0.97 -11.39
CA ALA A 219 3.59 0.06 -11.65
C ALA A 219 2.64 -0.38 -12.77
N GLY A 220 1.36 0.06 -12.68
CA GLY A 220 0.37 -0.14 -13.73
C GLY A 220 -0.92 -0.80 -13.25
N VAL A 221 -0.89 -1.69 -12.29
CA VAL A 221 -2.09 -2.33 -11.73
C VAL A 221 -2.36 -1.89 -10.29
N THR A 222 -3.65 -1.76 -9.98
CA THR A 222 -4.18 -1.51 -8.65
C THR A 222 -5.16 -2.61 -8.29
N ILE A 223 -4.97 -3.25 -7.15
CA ILE A 223 -5.87 -4.27 -6.63
C ILE A 223 -6.94 -3.57 -5.78
N ILE A 224 -8.19 -3.91 -6.00
CA ILE A 224 -9.32 -3.49 -5.18
C ILE A 224 -10.02 -4.74 -4.65
N ILE A 225 -10.30 -4.78 -3.36
CA ILE A 225 -11.11 -5.79 -2.69
C ILE A 225 -12.31 -5.06 -2.11
N VAL A 226 -13.48 -5.31 -2.64
CA VAL A 226 -14.70 -4.56 -2.29
C VAL A 226 -15.82 -5.50 -1.92
N ARG A 227 -16.54 -5.20 -0.85
CA ARG A 227 -17.69 -5.98 -0.39
C ARG A 227 -18.89 -5.79 -1.30
N ASP A 228 -19.62 -6.87 -1.59
CA ASP A 228 -20.71 -6.93 -2.59
C ASP A 228 -21.80 -5.88 -2.34
N ASP A 229 -22.18 -5.63 -1.08
CA ASP A 229 -23.21 -4.64 -0.71
C ASP A 229 -22.84 -3.19 -1.05
N LEU A 230 -21.59 -2.92 -1.38
CA LEU A 230 -21.11 -1.59 -1.76
C LEU A 230 -21.16 -1.34 -3.27
N LEU A 231 -21.27 -2.39 -4.08
CA LEU A 231 -21.21 -2.29 -5.55
C LEU A 231 -22.39 -1.54 -6.16
N ASP A 232 -23.57 -1.64 -5.54
CA ASP A 232 -24.79 -0.99 -6.04
C ASP A 232 -24.97 0.46 -5.51
N ARG A 233 -23.96 1.00 -4.81
CA ARG A 233 -24.03 2.38 -4.29
C ARG A 233 -23.70 3.44 -5.32
N ALA A 234 -22.97 3.08 -6.36
CA ALA A 234 -22.49 4.00 -7.37
C ALA A 234 -23.64 4.64 -8.17
N PRO A 235 -23.62 5.97 -8.39
CA PRO A 235 -24.55 6.62 -9.31
C PRO A 235 -24.27 6.21 -10.74
N LYS A 236 -25.30 6.21 -11.59
CA LYS A 236 -25.21 5.73 -12.98
C LYS A 236 -24.33 6.60 -13.91
N ASN A 237 -24.00 7.81 -13.50
CA ASN A 237 -23.30 8.80 -14.32
C ASN A 237 -21.78 8.88 -14.07
N ILE A 238 -21.18 7.87 -13.44
CA ILE A 238 -19.72 7.81 -13.30
C ILE A 238 -19.06 7.12 -14.49
N PRO A 239 -17.80 7.46 -14.84
CA PRO A 239 -17.10 6.81 -15.95
C PRO A 239 -16.97 5.30 -15.73
N SER A 240 -17.26 4.50 -16.76
CA SER A 240 -17.30 3.03 -16.67
C SER A 240 -16.01 2.42 -16.14
N VAL A 241 -14.85 3.01 -16.48
CA VAL A 241 -13.52 2.52 -16.03
C VAL A 241 -13.28 2.71 -14.54
N PHE A 242 -14.06 3.55 -13.86
CA PHE A 242 -14.01 3.76 -12.41
C PHE A 242 -15.18 3.12 -11.68
N HIS A 243 -16.13 2.51 -12.39
CA HIS A 243 -17.31 1.90 -11.81
C HIS A 243 -17.02 0.49 -11.31
N TYR A 244 -16.91 0.29 -9.98
CA TYR A 244 -16.49 -0.98 -9.38
C TYR A 244 -17.38 -2.15 -9.78
N LYS A 245 -18.72 -1.99 -9.75
CA LYS A 245 -19.64 -3.04 -10.19
C LYS A 245 -19.40 -3.44 -11.63
N HIS A 246 -19.25 -2.45 -12.52
CA HIS A 246 -19.02 -2.72 -13.93
C HIS A 246 -17.70 -3.46 -14.17
N MET A 247 -16.65 -3.08 -13.47
CA MET A 247 -15.36 -3.77 -13.52
C MET A 247 -15.45 -5.19 -12.95
N ALA A 248 -16.17 -5.37 -11.83
CA ALA A 248 -16.38 -6.68 -11.21
C ALA A 248 -17.19 -7.63 -12.09
N ASP A 249 -18.31 -7.16 -12.65
CA ASP A 249 -19.19 -7.94 -13.52
C ASP A 249 -18.47 -8.42 -14.80
N ASN A 250 -17.46 -7.67 -15.26
CA ASN A 250 -16.61 -8.01 -16.40
C ASN A 250 -15.27 -8.67 -15.97
N ARG A 251 -15.13 -9.14 -14.72
CA ARG A 251 -13.90 -9.79 -14.23
C ARG A 251 -12.62 -8.99 -14.50
N SER A 252 -12.71 -7.66 -14.38
CA SER A 252 -11.65 -6.69 -14.67
C SER A 252 -11.23 -6.60 -16.15
N LEU A 253 -11.96 -7.22 -17.07
CA LEU A 253 -11.65 -7.30 -18.50
C LEU A 253 -12.57 -6.44 -19.37
N PHE A 254 -13.26 -5.46 -18.79
CA PHE A 254 -14.11 -4.51 -19.53
C PHE A 254 -13.33 -3.78 -20.62
N ASN A 255 -12.21 -3.18 -20.25
CA ASN A 255 -11.24 -2.58 -21.17
C ASN A 255 -9.91 -3.35 -21.09
N THR A 256 -8.97 -3.06 -21.98
CA THR A 256 -7.65 -3.69 -21.95
C THR A 256 -6.94 -3.36 -20.62
N PRO A 257 -6.71 -4.35 -19.74
CA PRO A 257 -6.03 -4.14 -18.49
C PRO A 257 -4.51 -4.05 -18.70
N PRO A 258 -3.73 -3.68 -17.69
CA PRO A 258 -2.27 -3.67 -17.77
C PRO A 258 -1.73 -5.11 -17.71
N VAL A 259 -1.83 -5.86 -18.82
CA VAL A 259 -1.54 -7.30 -18.95
C VAL A 259 -0.21 -7.67 -18.31
N PHE A 260 0.87 -6.98 -18.70
CA PHE A 260 2.21 -7.25 -18.18
C PHE A 260 2.33 -7.01 -16.67
N ALA A 261 1.71 -5.93 -16.16
CA ALA A 261 1.75 -5.65 -14.73
C ALA A 261 0.96 -6.68 -13.91
N ILE A 262 -0.17 -7.17 -14.43
CA ILE A 262 -0.95 -8.25 -13.80
C ILE A 262 -0.15 -9.55 -13.81
N TYR A 263 0.53 -9.88 -14.92
CA TYR A 263 1.40 -11.05 -15.02
C TYR A 263 2.51 -11.04 -13.95
N VAL A 264 3.27 -9.94 -13.85
CA VAL A 264 4.34 -9.83 -12.85
C VAL A 264 3.79 -9.85 -11.41
N THR A 265 2.60 -9.26 -11.20
CA THR A 265 1.90 -9.37 -9.92
C THR A 265 1.54 -10.81 -9.60
N ALA A 266 0.98 -11.57 -10.56
CA ALA A 266 0.66 -12.99 -10.37
C ALA A 266 1.90 -13.82 -9.98
N LEU A 267 3.04 -13.60 -10.64
CA LEU A 267 4.30 -14.23 -10.26
C LEU A 267 4.73 -13.86 -8.82
N THR A 268 4.54 -12.60 -8.44
CA THR A 268 4.87 -12.14 -7.08
C THR A 268 3.96 -12.77 -6.03
N LEU A 269 2.67 -12.95 -6.31
CA LEU A 269 1.74 -13.66 -5.43
C LEU A 269 2.16 -15.12 -5.21
N LYS A 270 2.53 -15.81 -6.29
CA LYS A 270 3.06 -17.18 -6.22
C LYS A 270 4.36 -17.23 -5.40
N TRP A 271 5.24 -16.25 -5.59
CA TRP A 271 6.46 -16.13 -4.80
C TRP A 271 6.15 -15.95 -3.31
N ILE A 272 5.20 -15.06 -2.93
CA ILE A 272 4.78 -14.89 -1.52
C ILE A 272 4.26 -16.20 -0.94
N LYS A 273 3.42 -16.95 -1.66
CA LYS A 273 2.94 -18.27 -1.23
C LYS A 273 4.10 -19.25 -1.01
N ALA A 274 5.04 -19.33 -1.95
CA ALA A 274 6.22 -20.18 -1.86
C ALA A 274 7.15 -19.83 -0.70
N GLN A 275 7.19 -18.54 -0.30
CA GLN A 275 7.97 -18.07 0.85
C GLN A 275 7.31 -18.35 2.22
N GLY A 276 6.16 -19.04 2.26
CA GLY A 276 5.41 -19.37 3.48
C GLY A 276 4.29 -18.40 3.82
N GLY A 277 3.81 -17.64 2.84
CA GLY A 277 2.65 -16.78 2.95
C GLY A 277 2.83 -15.56 3.87
N LEU A 278 1.71 -14.96 4.26
CA LEU A 278 1.71 -13.67 4.97
C LEU A 278 2.34 -13.74 6.37
N ALA A 279 2.22 -14.84 7.08
CA ALA A 279 2.86 -15.00 8.38
C ALA A 279 4.40 -14.99 8.28
N ALA A 280 4.95 -15.54 7.19
CA ALA A 280 6.38 -15.47 6.93
C ALA A 280 6.81 -14.05 6.50
N MET A 281 6.01 -13.37 5.68
CA MET A 281 6.26 -11.98 5.30
C MET A 281 6.26 -11.07 6.53
N GLU A 282 5.32 -11.23 7.46
CA GLU A 282 5.26 -10.44 8.69
C GLU A 282 6.51 -10.63 9.55
N ARG A 283 6.93 -11.88 9.79
CA ARG A 283 8.16 -12.14 10.55
C ARG A 283 9.38 -11.46 9.92
N ARG A 284 9.49 -11.52 8.58
CA ARG A 284 10.58 -10.85 7.84
C ARG A 284 10.49 -9.33 7.94
N ALA A 285 9.29 -8.78 7.84
CA ALA A 285 9.05 -7.33 7.95
C ALA A 285 9.46 -6.82 9.34
N ILE A 286 9.04 -7.52 10.41
CA ILE A 286 9.41 -7.21 11.80
C ILE A 286 10.93 -7.28 11.96
N ALA A 287 11.57 -8.38 11.56
CA ALA A 287 13.01 -8.56 11.73
C ALA A 287 13.82 -7.44 11.04
N ARG A 288 13.47 -7.10 9.77
CA ARG A 288 14.14 -6.06 9.02
C ARG A 288 13.92 -4.66 9.61
N SER A 289 12.69 -4.32 9.94
CA SER A 289 12.39 -3.00 10.49
C SER A 289 12.96 -2.81 11.89
N SER A 290 12.87 -3.82 12.77
CA SER A 290 13.48 -3.76 14.10
C SER A 290 14.99 -3.55 14.03
N MET A 291 15.68 -4.31 13.16
CA MET A 291 17.13 -4.18 12.98
C MET A 291 17.56 -2.73 12.65
N LEU A 292 16.82 -2.07 11.75
CA LEU A 292 17.12 -0.69 11.37
C LEU A 292 16.70 0.29 12.48
N TYR A 293 15.52 0.13 13.09
CA TYR A 293 15.08 1.00 14.18
C TYR A 293 15.99 0.89 15.41
N ASP A 294 16.46 -0.30 15.77
CA ASP A 294 17.40 -0.49 16.89
C ASP A 294 18.72 0.27 16.63
N ALA A 295 19.22 0.23 15.39
CA ALA A 295 20.40 0.99 15.01
C ALA A 295 20.18 2.50 15.09
N LEU A 296 19.02 2.99 14.64
CA LEU A 296 18.65 4.41 14.68
C LEU A 296 18.39 4.89 16.12
N ASP A 297 17.75 4.06 16.96
CA ASP A 297 17.48 4.39 18.36
C ASP A 297 18.79 4.45 19.19
N ALA A 298 19.82 3.68 18.80
CA ALA A 298 21.15 3.72 19.41
C ALA A 298 22.05 4.84 18.84
N SER A 299 21.70 5.41 17.68
CA SER A 299 22.51 6.44 17.01
C SER A 299 22.46 7.77 17.77
N ARG A 300 23.62 8.45 17.85
CA ARG A 300 23.73 9.82 18.34
C ARG A 300 23.47 10.84 17.23
N LEU A 301 23.64 10.43 15.97
CA LEU A 301 23.53 11.28 14.80
C LEU A 301 22.12 11.24 14.20
N PHE A 302 21.53 10.06 14.04
CA PHE A 302 20.24 9.87 13.37
C PHE A 302 19.09 9.66 14.33
N LYS A 303 17.91 10.14 13.96
CA LYS A 303 16.66 9.99 14.73
C LYS A 303 15.54 9.47 13.83
N ALA A 304 14.76 8.51 14.33
CA ALA A 304 13.50 8.09 13.74
C ALA A 304 12.36 8.78 14.52
N PRO A 305 11.69 9.79 13.93
CA PRO A 305 10.78 10.67 14.67
C PRO A 305 9.43 10.04 14.99
N VAL A 306 9.07 8.93 14.33
CA VAL A 306 7.76 8.29 14.53
C VAL A 306 7.69 7.62 15.89
N ALA A 307 6.58 7.82 16.60
CA ALA A 307 6.29 7.16 17.86
C ALA A 307 6.44 5.63 17.73
N LYS A 308 7.12 5.00 18.70
CA LYS A 308 7.49 3.58 18.60
C LYS A 308 6.30 2.66 18.30
N ALA A 309 5.13 2.96 18.88
CA ALA A 309 3.91 2.19 18.69
C ALA A 309 3.34 2.26 17.26
N ASP A 310 3.68 3.32 16.54
CA ASP A 310 3.14 3.62 15.20
C ASP A 310 4.18 3.49 14.09
N ARG A 311 5.37 3.00 14.38
CA ARG A 311 6.46 2.85 13.41
C ARG A 311 6.08 1.88 12.30
N SER A 312 6.25 2.31 11.06
CA SER A 312 6.03 1.47 9.88
C SER A 312 7.06 0.34 9.80
N ARG A 313 6.56 -0.87 9.53
CA ARG A 313 7.42 -2.02 9.22
C ARG A 313 7.94 -2.02 7.77
N MET A 314 7.39 -1.12 6.94
CA MET A 314 7.71 -1.02 5.50
C MET A 314 8.53 0.20 5.15
N ASN A 315 8.26 1.35 5.75
CA ASN A 315 8.89 2.62 5.37
C ASN A 315 9.51 3.28 6.61
N VAL A 316 10.79 3.03 6.83
CA VAL A 316 11.55 3.64 7.94
C VAL A 316 12.03 5.01 7.51
N VAL A 317 11.53 6.06 8.17
CA VAL A 317 11.96 7.45 7.93
C VAL A 317 12.86 7.92 9.08
N PHE A 318 13.93 8.62 8.74
CA PHE A 318 14.89 9.14 9.70
C PHE A 318 15.63 10.35 9.14
N ASP A 319 16.28 11.12 10.00
CA ASP A 319 17.09 12.27 9.66
C ASP A 319 18.14 12.53 10.74
N SER A 320 19.11 13.40 10.43
CA SER A 320 20.12 13.90 11.36
C SER A 320 19.75 15.25 11.98
N GLY A 321 18.63 15.84 11.56
CA GLY A 321 18.29 17.23 11.89
C GLY A 321 19.08 18.28 11.10
N ASN A 322 19.97 17.87 10.19
CA ASN A 322 20.77 18.75 9.34
C ASN A 322 20.76 18.27 7.90
N ALA A 323 20.25 19.11 6.98
CA ALA A 323 20.06 18.75 5.58
C ALA A 323 21.36 18.40 4.82
N ASP A 324 22.48 19.06 5.15
CA ASP A 324 23.77 18.78 4.51
C ASP A 324 24.32 17.42 4.97
N THR A 325 24.14 17.10 6.23
CA THR A 325 24.50 15.77 6.80
C THR A 325 23.65 14.68 6.17
N ASP A 326 22.35 14.89 6.03
CA ASP A 326 21.44 13.95 5.38
C ASP A 326 21.84 13.73 3.92
N ALA A 327 22.15 14.79 3.17
CA ALA A 327 22.60 14.70 1.79
C ALA A 327 23.95 13.95 1.68
N ALA A 328 24.89 14.22 2.58
CA ALA A 328 26.17 13.53 2.63
C ALA A 328 26.00 12.02 2.94
N PHE A 329 25.08 11.66 3.84
CA PHE A 329 24.77 10.25 4.14
C PHE A 329 24.13 9.55 2.93
N VAL A 330 23.18 10.19 2.25
CA VAL A 330 22.58 9.64 1.03
C VAL A 330 23.65 9.36 -0.03
N LYS A 331 24.60 10.29 -0.25
CA LYS A 331 25.71 10.10 -1.18
C LYS A 331 26.62 8.94 -0.73
N PHE A 332 26.96 8.89 0.55
CA PHE A 332 27.77 7.82 1.14
C PHE A 332 27.16 6.43 0.93
N CYS A 333 25.85 6.30 1.11
CA CYS A 333 25.09 5.08 0.86
C CYS A 333 25.05 4.74 -0.64
N ASP A 334 24.83 5.74 -1.50
CA ASP A 334 24.73 5.55 -2.94
C ASP A 334 26.02 4.98 -3.55
N GLU A 335 27.19 5.43 -3.06
CA GLU A 335 28.51 4.94 -3.44
C GLU A 335 28.72 3.45 -3.02
N ARG A 336 27.98 2.97 -2.02
CA ARG A 336 27.98 1.59 -1.52
C ARG A 336 26.90 0.69 -2.12
N GLY A 337 26.18 1.16 -3.14
CA GLY A 337 25.11 0.40 -3.78
C GLY A 337 23.79 0.37 -2.99
N LEU A 338 23.63 1.25 -1.98
CA LEU A 338 22.39 1.43 -1.22
C LEU A 338 21.60 2.59 -1.84
N LYS A 339 20.70 2.28 -2.75
CA LYS A 339 20.06 3.25 -3.63
C LYS A 339 18.71 3.76 -3.12
N SER A 340 18.35 4.99 -3.53
CA SER A 340 17.02 5.58 -3.34
C SER A 340 16.65 5.87 -1.87
N LEU A 341 17.63 6.20 -1.02
CA LEU A 341 17.42 6.50 0.40
C LEU A 341 16.95 7.94 0.66
N LYS A 342 17.07 8.87 -0.31
CA LYS A 342 16.63 10.25 -0.14
C LYS A 342 15.14 10.30 0.23
N GLY A 343 14.81 11.02 1.30
CA GLY A 343 13.44 11.21 1.76
C GLY A 343 12.57 12.01 0.79
N HIS A 344 11.27 12.02 1.06
CA HIS A 344 10.33 12.78 0.23
C HIS A 344 10.58 14.29 0.34
N ARG A 345 10.43 15.02 -0.78
CA ARG A 345 10.71 16.48 -0.85
C ARG A 345 10.00 17.33 0.21
N VAL A 346 8.81 16.89 0.67
CA VAL A 346 8.00 17.62 1.67
C VAL A 346 8.54 17.42 3.09
N ARG A 347 9.09 16.22 3.38
CA ARG A 347 9.60 15.90 4.72
C ARG A 347 11.10 16.10 4.85
N GLY A 348 11.87 15.84 3.79
CA GLY A 348 13.34 15.77 3.86
C GLY A 348 13.86 14.47 4.47
N GLY A 349 15.10 14.48 4.93
CA GLY A 349 15.77 13.36 5.56
C GLY A 349 15.98 12.16 4.63
N MET A 350 15.97 10.98 5.21
CA MET A 350 16.06 9.68 4.54
C MET A 350 14.80 8.85 4.71
N ARG A 351 14.58 7.93 3.78
CA ARG A 351 13.55 6.90 3.87
C ARG A 351 14.06 5.59 3.28
N ALA A 352 14.13 4.57 4.12
CA ALA A 352 14.40 3.21 3.71
C ALA A 352 13.09 2.43 3.56
N SER A 353 12.74 2.04 2.33
CA SER A 353 11.57 1.19 2.08
C SER A 353 11.99 -0.28 2.10
N LEU A 354 11.43 -1.05 3.04
CA LEU A 354 11.79 -2.43 3.37
C LEU A 354 10.71 -3.41 2.91
N TYR A 355 10.24 -3.24 1.67
CA TYR A 355 9.17 -4.08 1.11
C TYR A 355 9.54 -5.57 1.05
N ASN A 356 8.58 -6.43 0.76
CA ASN A 356 8.72 -7.88 0.85
C ASN A 356 9.97 -8.43 0.15
N ALA A 357 10.31 -7.90 -1.01
CA ALA A 357 11.48 -8.33 -1.80
C ALA A 357 12.84 -7.83 -1.28
N MET A 358 12.87 -6.88 -0.31
CA MET A 358 14.13 -6.41 0.27
C MET A 358 14.80 -7.56 1.05
N PRO A 359 16.02 -8.00 0.68
CA PRO A 359 16.71 -9.03 1.43
C PRO A 359 17.25 -8.50 2.76
N VAL A 360 17.41 -9.37 3.75
CA VAL A 360 17.98 -9.02 5.06
C VAL A 360 19.37 -8.40 4.90
N ALA A 361 20.21 -8.94 4.02
CA ALA A 361 21.53 -8.41 3.74
C ALA A 361 21.54 -6.94 3.29
N GLY A 362 20.48 -6.47 2.60
CA GLY A 362 20.34 -5.06 2.25
C GLY A 362 20.14 -4.17 3.48
N VAL A 363 19.36 -4.64 4.46
CA VAL A 363 19.15 -3.91 5.71
C VAL A 363 20.40 -3.96 6.60
N GLU A 364 21.09 -5.09 6.67
CA GLU A 364 22.38 -5.23 7.36
C GLU A 364 23.42 -4.26 6.81
N ALA A 365 23.50 -4.14 5.48
CA ALA A 365 24.41 -3.20 4.81
C ALA A 365 24.04 -1.74 5.14
N LEU A 366 22.74 -1.40 5.19
CA LEU A 366 22.29 -0.06 5.60
C LEU A 366 22.63 0.24 7.07
N VAL A 367 22.43 -0.72 7.97
CA VAL A 367 22.80 -0.58 9.40
C VAL A 367 24.30 -0.39 9.56
N ALA A 368 25.11 -1.14 8.82
CA ALA A 368 26.57 -0.96 8.80
C ALA A 368 26.94 0.45 8.30
N ALA A 369 26.30 0.94 7.24
CA ALA A 369 26.51 2.28 6.72
C ALA A 369 26.13 3.38 7.73
N VAL A 370 25.04 3.23 8.48
CA VAL A 370 24.64 4.14 9.57
C VAL A 370 25.76 4.26 10.61
N ARG A 371 26.26 3.12 11.09
CA ARG A 371 27.32 3.06 12.12
C ARG A 371 28.66 3.61 11.62
N GLU A 372 29.06 3.24 10.41
CA GLU A 372 30.30 3.70 9.78
C GLU A 372 30.29 5.23 9.57
N PHE A 373 29.19 5.76 9.02
CA PHE A 373 29.05 7.18 8.78
C PHE A 373 29.05 8.01 10.07
N GLU A 374 28.40 7.51 11.12
CA GLU A 374 28.42 8.13 12.44
C GLU A 374 29.84 8.16 13.00
N ALA A 375 30.59 7.04 12.93
CA ALA A 375 31.96 6.94 13.42
C ALA A 375 32.95 7.89 12.68
N LEU A 376 32.68 8.15 11.40
CA LEU A 376 33.50 9.11 10.61
C LEU A 376 33.23 10.57 10.99
N ARG A 377 32.20 10.86 11.79
CA ARG A 377 31.79 12.21 12.19
C ARG A 377 31.81 12.45 13.71
N ALA A 378 32.20 11.42 14.46
CA ALA A 378 32.43 11.52 15.90
C ALA A 378 33.80 12.14 16.19
#